data_a84d2a192664db983c6bb9805a1ae112
#
_entry.id   a84d2a192664db983c6bb9805a1ae112
#
_cell.length_a   1.000
_cell.length_b   1.000
_cell.length_c   1.000
_cell.angle_alpha   90.00
_cell.angle_beta   90.00
_cell.angle_gamma   90.00
#
_symmetry.space_group_name_H-M   'P 1'
#
loop_
_entity.id
_entity.type
_entity.pdbx_description
1 polymer ?
#
loop_
_entity_poly.entity_id
_entity_poly.type
_entity_poly.pdbx_seq_one_letter_code
_entity_poly.pdbx_strand_id
1 'polypeptide(L)'
;MKILAFESSCDETAVAVVEDGRKILSDAIASQADLHALYGGVVPEIASRKHIEAIAALTDQALKEAGVEKKDIDAVAATYAPGLIGAVLVGLNFAKSAAYALNVPLIPVHHIRGHIAANYLAFPELEPPFLALCMSGGNTLIVDVRDYTDFALLGATRDDAAGECFDKAARVLGLPYPGGAAMDKLAHESEGGVYELPRAKIDGCPFDMSFSGLKTAVVNLAHNAEQTGKQLDRAALARDFTQAVVDELVPRAMLAMQQSGRKVLVAAGGVAANSFIRAALEKECRKHGYRLYMPPLKLCGDNGAMIGAQGYYEYLAGARADWALNAYATRDIDDPIV
;
A
#
# COMPACT_ATOMS: atom_id res chain seq x y z
N MET A 1 -12.67 -17.88 -13.68
CA MET A 1 -13.02 -16.48 -14.03
C MET A 1 -11.75 -15.66 -14.14
N LYS A 2 -11.53 -14.98 -15.27
CA LYS A 2 -10.33 -14.18 -15.52
C LYS A 2 -10.68 -12.70 -15.48
N ILE A 3 -9.98 -11.96 -14.62
CA ILE A 3 -10.16 -10.52 -14.46
C ILE A 3 -8.94 -9.80 -15.02
N LEU A 4 -9.17 -8.86 -15.93
CA LEU A 4 -8.18 -7.90 -16.37
C LEU A 4 -8.22 -6.69 -15.43
N ALA A 5 -7.13 -6.43 -14.72
CA ALA A 5 -7.08 -5.46 -13.63
C ALA A 5 -6.11 -4.32 -13.90
N PHE A 6 -6.50 -3.12 -13.47
CA PHE A 6 -5.74 -1.87 -13.68
C PHE A 6 -5.49 -1.16 -12.36
N GLU A 7 -4.23 -0.82 -12.11
CA GLU A 7 -3.78 0.02 -11.00
C GLU A 7 -2.99 1.21 -11.54
N SER A 8 -3.34 2.43 -11.10
CA SER A 8 -2.65 3.66 -11.46
C SER A 8 -2.82 4.78 -10.42
N SER A 9 -2.98 4.40 -9.14
CA SER A 9 -3.35 5.38 -8.11
C SER A 9 -2.24 6.36 -7.72
N CYS A 10 -0.97 6.03 -7.99
CA CYS A 10 0.18 6.85 -7.63
C CYS A 10 1.22 6.94 -8.76
N ASP A 11 2.35 6.28 -8.64
CA ASP A 11 3.48 6.34 -9.57
C ASP A 11 3.80 4.99 -10.26
N GLU A 12 3.02 3.95 -9.99
CA GLU A 12 3.04 2.70 -10.73
C GLU A 12 1.86 2.59 -11.70
N THR A 13 2.13 2.29 -12.97
CA THR A 13 1.11 1.81 -13.89
C THR A 13 1.19 0.30 -13.90
N ALA A 14 0.15 -0.40 -13.48
CA ALA A 14 0.15 -1.85 -13.49
C ALA A 14 -1.12 -2.43 -14.13
N VAL A 15 -0.92 -3.51 -14.91
CA VAL A 15 -1.99 -4.27 -15.54
C VAL A 15 -1.74 -5.75 -15.31
N ALA A 16 -2.75 -6.46 -14.81
CA ALA A 16 -2.64 -7.87 -14.51
C ALA A 16 -3.82 -8.68 -15.04
N VAL A 17 -3.61 -9.99 -15.24
CA VAL A 17 -4.68 -10.95 -15.40
C VAL A 17 -4.65 -11.90 -14.21
N VAL A 18 -5.78 -11.95 -13.49
CA VAL A 18 -5.94 -12.78 -12.29
C VAL A 18 -7.08 -13.77 -12.51
N GLU A 19 -6.85 -15.03 -12.17
CA GLU A 19 -7.84 -16.10 -12.23
C GLU A 19 -8.38 -16.40 -10.84
N ASP A 20 -9.72 -16.37 -10.71
CA ASP A 20 -10.47 -16.73 -9.50
C ASP A 20 -10.00 -16.00 -8.21
N GLY A 21 -9.48 -14.78 -8.36
CA GLY A 21 -9.02 -13.94 -7.27
C GLY A 21 -7.79 -14.45 -6.51
N ARG A 22 -7.21 -15.59 -6.92
CA ARG A 22 -6.13 -16.29 -6.21
C ARG A 22 -4.89 -16.57 -7.04
N LYS A 23 -5.03 -16.66 -8.36
CA LYS A 23 -3.94 -17.05 -9.25
C LYS A 23 -3.55 -15.92 -10.17
N ILE A 24 -2.32 -15.45 -10.04
CA ILE A 24 -1.72 -14.46 -10.94
C ILE A 24 -1.36 -15.19 -12.25
N LEU A 25 -1.97 -14.79 -13.36
CA LEU A 25 -1.59 -15.26 -14.70
C LEU A 25 -0.53 -14.34 -15.30
N SER A 26 -0.64 -13.03 -15.05
CA SER A 26 0.37 -12.01 -15.38
C SER A 26 0.23 -10.80 -14.47
N ASP A 27 1.30 -10.02 -14.32
CA ASP A 27 1.32 -8.76 -13.60
C ASP A 27 2.43 -7.87 -14.18
N ALA A 28 2.06 -7.02 -15.13
CA ALA A 28 2.95 -6.12 -15.84
C ALA A 28 2.95 -4.74 -15.16
N ILE A 29 4.11 -4.30 -14.71
CA ILE A 29 4.27 -3.06 -13.92
C ILE A 29 5.30 -2.15 -14.60
N ALA A 30 4.95 -0.86 -14.76
CA ALA A 30 5.86 0.21 -15.13
C ALA A 30 5.92 1.22 -13.97
N SER A 31 7.03 1.23 -13.24
CA SER A 31 7.27 2.20 -12.17
C SER A 31 7.86 3.49 -12.73
N GLN A 32 7.46 4.59 -12.14
CA GLN A 32 7.95 5.93 -12.43
C GLN A 32 8.94 6.42 -11.36
N ALA A 33 9.37 5.54 -10.45
CA ALA A 33 10.22 5.89 -9.29
C ALA A 33 11.49 6.64 -9.71
N ASP A 34 12.20 6.17 -10.75
CA ASP A 34 13.42 6.83 -11.25
C ASP A 34 13.15 8.25 -11.75
N LEU A 35 12.00 8.48 -12.38
CA LEU A 35 11.61 9.80 -12.86
C LEU A 35 11.30 10.72 -11.67
N HIS A 36 10.52 10.23 -10.72
CA HIS A 36 10.13 11.00 -9.54
C HIS A 36 11.28 11.24 -8.57
N ALA A 37 12.31 10.38 -8.58
CA ALA A 37 13.55 10.59 -7.82
C ALA A 37 14.24 11.93 -8.20
N LEU A 38 14.14 12.35 -9.46
CA LEU A 38 14.69 13.64 -9.93
C LEU A 38 14.03 14.86 -9.26
N TYR A 39 12.80 14.70 -8.77
CA TYR A 39 12.02 15.74 -8.09
C TYR A 39 11.99 15.56 -6.57
N GLY A 40 12.58 14.48 -6.06
CA GLY A 40 12.58 14.15 -4.63
C GLY A 40 11.23 13.67 -4.11
N GLY A 41 10.37 13.14 -4.98
CA GLY A 41 9.04 12.58 -4.67
C GLY A 41 8.07 12.72 -5.83
N VAL A 42 6.90 12.14 -5.70
CA VAL A 42 5.89 12.08 -6.76
C VAL A 42 5.37 13.46 -7.14
N VAL A 43 5.34 13.75 -8.45
CA VAL A 43 4.70 14.93 -9.03
C VAL A 43 3.42 14.47 -9.74
N PRO A 44 2.22 14.80 -9.20
CA PRO A 44 0.96 14.20 -9.65
C PRO A 44 0.64 14.39 -11.13
N GLU A 45 0.96 15.56 -11.70
CA GLU A 45 0.71 15.84 -13.11
C GLU A 45 1.63 15.01 -14.03
N ILE A 46 2.89 14.84 -13.63
CA ILE A 46 3.85 13.98 -14.36
C ILE A 46 3.39 12.54 -14.32
N ALA A 47 2.98 12.06 -13.13
CA ALA A 47 2.47 10.71 -12.94
C ALA A 47 1.28 10.43 -13.87
N SER A 48 0.29 11.32 -13.91
CA SER A 48 -0.89 11.17 -14.76
C SER A 48 -0.53 11.03 -16.24
N ARG A 49 0.40 11.85 -16.73
CA ARG A 49 0.87 11.78 -18.15
C ARG A 49 1.59 10.46 -18.46
N LYS A 50 2.39 9.98 -17.54
CA LYS A 50 3.13 8.72 -17.70
C LYS A 50 2.22 7.50 -17.72
N HIS A 51 1.13 7.50 -16.94
CA HIS A 51 0.12 6.44 -17.04
C HIS A 51 -0.49 6.36 -18.44
N ILE A 52 -0.80 7.49 -19.08
CA ILE A 52 -1.34 7.52 -20.44
C ILE A 52 -0.37 6.87 -21.44
N GLU A 53 0.94 7.14 -21.29
CA GLU A 53 1.97 6.59 -22.18
C GLU A 53 2.13 5.08 -22.04
N ALA A 54 1.96 4.52 -20.84
CA ALA A 54 2.30 3.14 -20.50
C ALA A 54 1.13 2.14 -20.61
N ILE A 55 -0.10 2.57 -20.25
CA ILE A 55 -1.20 1.66 -19.93
C ILE A 55 -1.61 0.74 -21.09
N ALA A 56 -1.60 1.23 -22.31
CA ALA A 56 -1.98 0.44 -23.48
C ALA A 56 -0.96 -0.67 -23.78
N ALA A 57 0.34 -0.34 -23.75
CA ALA A 57 1.40 -1.32 -23.97
C ALA A 57 1.44 -2.38 -22.87
N LEU A 58 1.25 -1.96 -21.61
CA LEU A 58 1.17 -2.90 -20.47
C LEU A 58 -0.05 -3.82 -20.56
N THR A 59 -1.16 -3.34 -21.12
CA THR A 59 -2.35 -4.19 -21.32
C THR A 59 -2.06 -5.32 -22.34
N ASP A 60 -1.44 -4.99 -23.45
CA ASP A 60 -1.05 -5.98 -24.45
C ASP A 60 0.00 -6.96 -23.88
N GLN A 61 0.97 -6.45 -23.12
CA GLN A 61 1.97 -7.26 -22.42
C GLN A 61 1.30 -8.24 -21.43
N ALA A 62 0.43 -7.75 -20.56
CA ALA A 62 -0.25 -8.57 -19.55
C ALA A 62 -1.08 -9.70 -20.18
N LEU A 63 -1.84 -9.42 -21.23
CA LEU A 63 -2.59 -10.42 -21.97
C LEU A 63 -1.68 -11.47 -22.62
N LYS A 64 -0.58 -11.03 -23.23
CA LYS A 64 0.40 -11.92 -23.86
C LYS A 64 1.09 -12.82 -22.84
N GLU A 65 1.55 -12.28 -21.72
CA GLU A 65 2.22 -13.04 -20.64
C GLU A 65 1.28 -14.03 -19.99
N ALA A 66 0.00 -13.66 -19.82
CA ALA A 66 -1.05 -14.57 -19.33
C ALA A 66 -1.41 -15.70 -20.31
N GLY A 67 -1.04 -15.55 -21.59
CA GLY A 67 -1.48 -16.48 -22.65
C GLY A 67 -3.00 -16.44 -22.87
N VAL A 68 -3.63 -15.27 -22.70
CA VAL A 68 -5.08 -15.07 -22.71
C VAL A 68 -5.46 -14.12 -23.83
N GLU A 69 -6.49 -14.48 -24.58
CA GLU A 69 -7.08 -13.58 -25.59
C GLU A 69 -8.11 -12.64 -24.94
N LYS A 70 -8.36 -11.49 -25.56
CA LYS A 70 -9.33 -10.49 -25.08
C LYS A 70 -10.73 -11.08 -24.83
N LYS A 71 -11.15 -12.04 -25.63
CA LYS A 71 -12.46 -12.72 -25.50
C LYS A 71 -12.57 -13.64 -24.26
N ASP A 72 -11.44 -13.99 -23.65
CA ASP A 72 -11.39 -14.87 -22.49
C ASP A 72 -11.48 -14.11 -21.16
N ILE A 73 -11.56 -12.78 -21.22
CA ILE A 73 -11.72 -11.91 -20.06
C ILE A 73 -13.19 -11.85 -19.66
N ASP A 74 -13.48 -12.16 -18.41
CA ASP A 74 -14.84 -12.20 -17.85
C ASP A 74 -15.28 -10.89 -17.20
N ALA A 75 -14.32 -10.09 -16.71
CA ALA A 75 -14.55 -8.77 -16.11
C ALA A 75 -13.30 -7.91 -16.17
N VAL A 76 -13.50 -6.59 -16.08
CA VAL A 76 -12.43 -5.61 -15.90
C VAL A 76 -12.55 -5.02 -14.51
N ALA A 77 -11.44 -5.01 -13.75
CA ALA A 77 -11.35 -4.36 -12.45
C ALA A 77 -10.43 -3.15 -12.52
N ALA A 78 -10.75 -2.09 -11.79
CA ALA A 78 -9.88 -0.91 -11.73
C ALA A 78 -9.96 -0.22 -10.39
N THR A 79 -8.84 0.33 -9.96
CA THR A 79 -8.79 1.26 -8.84
C THR A 79 -9.58 2.51 -9.17
N TYR A 80 -10.55 2.86 -8.28
CA TYR A 80 -11.33 4.09 -8.41
C TYR A 80 -11.08 5.09 -7.28
N ALA A 81 -10.51 4.62 -6.16
CA ALA A 81 -10.20 5.37 -4.94
C ALA A 81 -9.31 4.54 -3.98
N PRO A 82 -8.64 5.18 -3.01
CA PRO A 82 -8.10 6.53 -3.09
C PRO A 82 -6.84 6.60 -3.95
N GLY A 83 -6.38 7.83 -4.26
CA GLY A 83 -5.12 8.05 -4.98
C GLY A 83 -5.00 9.46 -5.57
N LEU A 84 -3.93 9.69 -6.31
CA LEU A 84 -3.74 10.93 -7.06
C LEU A 84 -4.83 11.03 -8.13
N ILE A 85 -5.73 11.99 -8.00
CA ILE A 85 -6.97 12.05 -8.79
C ILE A 85 -6.74 11.94 -10.31
N GLY A 86 -5.72 12.63 -10.84
CA GLY A 86 -5.39 12.57 -12.26
C GLY A 86 -4.86 11.19 -12.69
N ALA A 87 -4.10 10.54 -11.83
CA ALA A 87 -3.55 9.21 -12.07
C ALA A 87 -4.66 8.14 -12.05
N VAL A 88 -5.50 8.14 -11.00
CA VAL A 88 -6.67 7.25 -10.91
C VAL A 88 -7.60 7.43 -12.11
N LEU A 89 -7.86 8.68 -12.54
CA LEU A 89 -8.69 8.97 -13.72
C LEU A 89 -8.18 8.30 -14.99
N VAL A 90 -6.86 8.23 -15.19
CA VAL A 90 -6.29 7.59 -16.39
C VAL A 90 -6.61 6.11 -16.41
N GLY A 91 -6.26 5.37 -15.34
CA GLY A 91 -6.52 3.94 -15.27
C GLY A 91 -8.00 3.59 -15.31
N LEU A 92 -8.82 4.32 -14.56
CA LEU A 92 -10.27 4.10 -14.53
C LEU A 92 -10.92 4.33 -15.90
N ASN A 93 -10.58 5.42 -16.61
CA ASN A 93 -11.17 5.67 -17.94
C ASN A 93 -10.68 4.66 -18.98
N PHE A 94 -9.42 4.22 -18.89
CA PHE A 94 -8.93 3.14 -19.75
C PHE A 94 -9.69 1.83 -19.47
N ALA A 95 -9.86 1.49 -18.19
CA ALA A 95 -10.61 0.30 -17.76
C ALA A 95 -12.09 0.35 -18.23
N LYS A 96 -12.76 1.51 -18.11
CA LYS A 96 -14.10 1.71 -18.68
C LYS A 96 -14.13 1.41 -20.16
N SER A 97 -13.20 1.96 -20.91
CA SER A 97 -13.12 1.76 -22.36
C SER A 97 -12.86 0.29 -22.71
N ALA A 98 -11.99 -0.39 -21.95
CA ALA A 98 -11.73 -1.80 -22.10
C ALA A 98 -12.98 -2.66 -21.79
N ALA A 99 -13.66 -2.41 -20.67
CA ALA A 99 -14.87 -3.11 -20.28
C ALA A 99 -15.98 -2.95 -21.32
N TYR A 100 -16.15 -1.72 -21.83
CA TYR A 100 -17.11 -1.44 -22.90
C TYR A 100 -16.79 -2.19 -24.19
N ALA A 101 -15.53 -2.14 -24.65
CA ALA A 101 -15.10 -2.79 -25.87
C ALA A 101 -15.16 -4.32 -25.80
N LEU A 102 -14.92 -4.90 -24.62
CA LEU A 102 -14.99 -6.34 -24.37
C LEU A 102 -16.41 -6.81 -24.05
N ASN A 103 -17.35 -5.88 -23.82
CA ASN A 103 -18.72 -6.15 -23.39
C ASN A 103 -18.79 -7.00 -22.11
N VAL A 104 -17.95 -6.64 -21.12
CA VAL A 104 -17.87 -7.29 -19.80
C VAL A 104 -18.11 -6.27 -18.68
N PRO A 105 -18.50 -6.71 -17.47
CA PRO A 105 -18.72 -5.80 -16.36
C PRO A 105 -17.43 -5.09 -15.91
N LEU A 106 -17.58 -3.82 -15.49
CA LEU A 106 -16.56 -3.03 -14.81
C LEU A 106 -16.75 -3.17 -13.29
N ILE A 107 -15.67 -3.54 -12.60
CA ILE A 107 -15.65 -3.74 -11.15
C ILE A 107 -14.81 -2.63 -10.50
N PRO A 108 -15.42 -1.75 -9.69
CA PRO A 108 -14.68 -0.75 -8.95
C PRO A 108 -13.96 -1.38 -7.77
N VAL A 109 -12.69 -1.05 -7.59
CA VAL A 109 -11.88 -1.58 -6.49
C VAL A 109 -11.26 -0.43 -5.69
N HIS A 110 -11.41 -0.51 -4.38
CA HIS A 110 -10.72 0.40 -3.47
C HIS A 110 -9.25 -0.03 -3.33
N HIS A 111 -8.31 0.88 -3.58
CA HIS A 111 -6.87 0.61 -3.61
C HIS A 111 -6.36 -0.12 -2.35
N ILE A 112 -6.77 0.34 -1.14
CA ILE A 112 -6.31 -0.28 0.11
C ILE A 112 -6.91 -1.67 0.32
N ARG A 113 -8.15 -1.93 -0.14
CA ARG A 113 -8.72 -3.28 -0.17
C ARG A 113 -7.89 -4.18 -1.09
N GLY A 114 -7.37 -3.63 -2.21
CA GLY A 114 -6.41 -4.31 -3.08
C GLY A 114 -5.14 -4.73 -2.34
N HIS A 115 -4.50 -3.83 -1.59
CA HIS A 115 -3.33 -4.18 -0.79
C HIS A 115 -3.60 -5.32 0.20
N ILE A 116 -4.76 -5.35 0.85
CA ILE A 116 -5.16 -6.48 1.70
C ILE A 116 -5.28 -7.76 0.87
N ALA A 117 -5.94 -7.68 -0.29
CA ALA A 117 -6.17 -8.81 -1.18
C ALA A 117 -4.90 -9.38 -1.81
N ALA A 118 -3.79 -8.63 -1.87
CA ALA A 118 -2.48 -9.16 -2.26
C ALA A 118 -2.06 -10.38 -1.41
N ASN A 119 -2.52 -10.45 -0.16
CA ASN A 119 -2.28 -11.61 0.69
C ASN A 119 -3.06 -12.86 0.25
N TYR A 120 -4.22 -12.70 -0.37
CA TYR A 120 -4.96 -13.84 -0.93
C TYR A 120 -4.22 -14.51 -2.10
N LEU A 121 -3.41 -13.74 -2.83
CA LEU A 121 -2.57 -14.25 -3.91
C LEU A 121 -1.35 -15.04 -3.39
N ALA A 122 -0.83 -14.62 -2.23
CA ALA A 122 0.33 -15.25 -1.61
C ALA A 122 -0.04 -16.47 -0.75
N PHE A 123 -1.24 -16.45 -0.15
CA PHE A 123 -1.71 -17.43 0.83
C PHE A 123 -3.11 -17.91 0.46
N PRO A 124 -3.23 -18.96 -0.38
CA PRO A 124 -4.52 -19.47 -0.84
C PRO A 124 -5.47 -19.91 0.29
N GLU A 125 -4.92 -20.26 1.45
CA GLU A 125 -5.68 -20.65 2.65
C GLU A 125 -6.19 -19.47 3.49
N LEU A 126 -5.76 -18.24 3.19
CA LEU A 126 -6.19 -17.06 3.94
C LEU A 126 -7.64 -16.70 3.60
N GLU A 127 -8.47 -16.69 4.61
CA GLU A 127 -9.89 -16.32 4.53
C GLU A 127 -10.25 -15.36 5.68
N PRO A 128 -11.20 -14.42 5.48
CA PRO A 128 -11.77 -13.65 6.57
C PRO A 128 -12.48 -14.56 7.59
N PRO A 129 -12.64 -14.13 8.87
CA PRO A 129 -12.29 -12.80 9.35
C PRO A 129 -10.88 -12.71 9.92
N PHE A 130 -10.24 -11.55 9.74
CA PHE A 130 -8.91 -11.24 10.28
C PHE A 130 -8.73 -9.73 10.51
N LEU A 131 -7.65 -9.35 11.19
CA LEU A 131 -7.27 -7.93 11.32
C LEU A 131 -6.17 -7.62 10.30
N ALA A 132 -6.28 -6.49 9.61
CA ALA A 132 -5.27 -6.00 8.68
C ALA A 132 -4.58 -4.74 9.21
N LEU A 133 -3.24 -4.72 9.17
CA LEU A 133 -2.41 -3.54 9.34
C LEU A 133 -1.94 -3.11 7.93
N CYS A 134 -2.56 -2.07 7.39
CA CYS A 134 -2.25 -1.52 6.08
C CYS A 134 -1.29 -0.36 6.23
N MET A 135 -0.14 -0.41 5.55
CA MET A 135 0.94 0.57 5.65
C MET A 135 1.47 0.87 4.26
N SER A 136 1.05 1.98 3.68
CA SER A 136 1.48 2.42 2.34
C SER A 136 2.07 3.84 2.35
N GLY A 137 2.37 4.37 1.17
CA GLY A 137 2.84 5.74 1.00
C GLY A 137 1.84 6.78 1.50
N GLY A 138 0.55 6.58 1.21
CA GLY A 138 -0.51 7.55 1.53
C GLY A 138 -1.45 7.11 2.67
N ASN A 139 -1.36 5.87 3.16
CA ASN A 139 -2.31 5.34 4.14
C ASN A 139 -1.62 4.50 5.21
N THR A 140 -2.08 4.65 6.47
CA THR A 140 -1.71 3.76 7.57
C THR A 140 -2.94 3.50 8.42
N LEU A 141 -3.47 2.27 8.34
CA LEU A 141 -4.79 1.89 8.84
C LEU A 141 -4.72 0.56 9.60
N ILE A 142 -5.56 0.43 10.63
CA ILE A 142 -5.89 -0.85 11.27
C ILE A 142 -7.35 -1.14 10.93
N VAL A 143 -7.60 -2.27 10.28
CA VAL A 143 -8.91 -2.62 9.69
C VAL A 143 -9.34 -4.00 10.17
N ASP A 144 -10.58 -4.13 10.64
CA ASP A 144 -11.22 -5.43 10.87
C ASP A 144 -11.86 -5.90 9.56
N VAL A 145 -11.27 -6.90 8.95
CA VAL A 145 -11.78 -7.53 7.73
C VAL A 145 -12.73 -8.66 8.16
N ARG A 146 -14.02 -8.41 8.07
CA ARG A 146 -15.08 -9.33 8.53
C ARG A 146 -15.45 -10.35 7.47
N ASP A 147 -15.43 -9.90 6.21
CA ASP A 147 -15.61 -10.71 5.01
C ASP A 147 -14.77 -10.10 3.88
N TYR A 148 -14.70 -10.74 2.74
CA TYR A 148 -13.94 -10.29 1.56
C TYR A 148 -14.32 -8.89 1.07
N THR A 149 -15.52 -8.41 1.39
CA THR A 149 -16.05 -7.09 1.01
C THR A 149 -16.59 -6.29 2.19
N ASP A 150 -16.52 -6.82 3.43
CA ASP A 150 -16.93 -6.13 4.67
C ASP A 150 -15.71 -5.73 5.50
N PHE A 151 -15.45 -4.45 5.53
CA PHE A 151 -14.30 -3.83 6.19
C PHE A 151 -14.80 -2.84 7.24
N ALA A 152 -14.17 -2.81 8.41
CA ALA A 152 -14.43 -1.81 9.43
C ALA A 152 -13.11 -1.13 9.85
N LEU A 153 -13.04 0.17 9.69
CA LEU A 153 -11.90 0.96 10.14
C LEU A 153 -11.87 1.01 11.67
N LEU A 154 -10.78 0.54 12.28
CA LEU A 154 -10.58 0.60 13.73
C LEU A 154 -9.70 1.76 14.15
N GLY A 155 -8.67 2.09 13.38
CA GLY A 155 -7.77 3.19 13.63
C GLY A 155 -7.01 3.60 12.38
N ALA A 156 -6.57 4.85 12.35
CA ALA A 156 -5.85 5.43 11.24
C ALA A 156 -4.75 6.38 11.72
N THR A 157 -3.83 6.72 10.81
CA THR A 157 -2.94 7.87 11.10
C THR A 157 -3.75 9.15 11.12
N ARG A 158 -3.40 10.04 12.04
CA ARG A 158 -4.01 11.38 12.19
C ARG A 158 -3.32 12.45 11.34
N ASP A 159 -2.19 12.09 10.73
CA ASP A 159 -1.35 13.00 9.95
C ASP A 159 -0.62 12.26 8.81
N ASP A 160 0.68 12.38 8.69
CA ASP A 160 1.46 11.69 7.65
C ASP A 160 1.26 10.16 7.75
N ALA A 161 1.19 9.47 6.61
CA ALA A 161 1.28 8.01 6.58
C ALA A 161 2.71 7.54 6.89
N ALA A 162 2.86 6.30 7.34
CA ALA A 162 4.17 5.74 7.67
C ALA A 162 5.14 5.77 6.47
N GLY A 163 4.68 5.43 5.26
CA GLY A 163 5.51 5.45 4.06
C GLY A 163 5.94 6.86 3.69
N GLU A 164 5.02 7.81 3.70
CA GLU A 164 5.33 9.23 3.48
C GLU A 164 6.35 9.76 4.51
N CYS A 165 6.23 9.33 5.77
CA CYS A 165 7.16 9.69 6.82
C CYS A 165 8.56 9.12 6.56
N PHE A 166 8.67 7.86 6.09
CA PHE A 166 9.95 7.27 5.65
C PHE A 166 10.56 8.05 4.49
N ASP A 167 9.79 8.39 3.46
CA ASP A 167 10.29 9.13 2.29
C ASP A 167 10.78 10.53 2.66
N LYS A 168 10.05 11.23 3.53
CA LYS A 168 10.44 12.56 4.03
C LYS A 168 11.71 12.50 4.88
N ALA A 169 11.83 11.51 5.79
CA ALA A 169 13.03 11.31 6.60
C ALA A 169 14.24 10.91 5.74
N ALA A 170 14.05 10.00 4.78
CA ALA A 170 15.08 9.59 3.84
C ALA A 170 15.64 10.76 3.04
N ARG A 171 14.77 11.64 2.54
CA ARG A 171 15.18 12.86 1.82
C ARG A 171 16.04 13.78 2.68
N VAL A 172 15.70 13.97 3.96
CA VAL A 172 16.51 14.76 4.90
C VAL A 172 17.89 14.15 5.09
N LEU A 173 17.97 12.81 5.10
CA LEU A 173 19.22 12.07 5.16
C LEU A 173 19.96 12.00 3.80
N GLY A 174 19.47 12.63 2.73
CA GLY A 174 20.08 12.59 1.41
C GLY A 174 20.06 11.19 0.78
N LEU A 175 19.04 10.39 1.09
CA LEU A 175 18.81 9.08 0.50
C LEU A 175 17.92 9.21 -0.76
N PRO A 176 18.03 8.26 -1.71
CA PRO A 176 17.22 8.29 -2.93
C PRO A 176 15.74 8.00 -2.63
N TYR A 177 14.86 8.39 -3.57
CA TYR A 177 13.46 7.97 -3.62
C TYR A 177 13.32 6.63 -4.40
N PRO A 178 12.46 5.70 -3.98
CA PRO A 178 11.65 5.70 -2.75
C PRO A 178 12.51 5.49 -1.49
N GLY A 179 12.22 6.30 -0.46
CA GLY A 179 13.06 6.37 0.75
C GLY A 179 12.98 5.15 1.65
N GLY A 180 11.85 4.44 1.67
CA GLY A 180 11.60 3.35 2.61
C GLY A 180 12.65 2.23 2.51
N ALA A 181 12.97 1.76 1.30
CA ALA A 181 13.97 0.71 1.09
C ALA A 181 15.40 1.18 1.42
N ALA A 182 15.72 2.44 1.09
CA ALA A 182 17.02 3.03 1.39
C ALA A 182 17.22 3.21 2.91
N MET A 183 16.16 3.63 3.62
CA MET A 183 16.16 3.73 5.09
C MET A 183 16.33 2.38 5.76
N ASP A 184 15.61 1.35 5.28
CA ASP A 184 15.72 -0.02 5.80
C ASP A 184 17.16 -0.54 5.67
N LYS A 185 17.78 -0.37 4.49
CA LYS A 185 19.17 -0.76 4.26
C LYS A 185 20.14 -0.01 5.17
N LEU A 186 20.03 1.31 5.27
CA LEU A 186 20.91 2.14 6.09
C LEU A 186 20.77 1.81 7.59
N ALA A 187 19.55 1.51 8.05
CA ALA A 187 19.27 1.15 9.43
C ALA A 187 19.99 -0.14 9.89
N HIS A 188 20.35 -1.03 8.97
CA HIS A 188 21.15 -2.23 9.28
C HIS A 188 22.64 -1.96 9.51
N GLU A 189 23.13 -0.76 9.22
CA GLU A 189 24.52 -0.38 9.42
C GLU A 189 24.83 0.11 10.86
N SER A 190 23.78 0.19 11.72
CA SER A 190 23.91 0.63 13.12
C SER A 190 23.00 -0.17 14.04
N GLU A 191 23.43 -0.30 15.30
CA GLU A 191 22.59 -0.87 16.37
C GLU A 191 21.56 0.15 16.91
N GLY A 192 21.71 1.43 16.61
CA GLY A 192 20.85 2.50 17.12
C GLY A 192 21.14 2.91 18.56
N GLY A 193 20.13 3.55 19.20
CA GLY A 193 20.23 4.00 20.58
C GLY A 193 21.02 5.31 20.77
N VAL A 194 21.22 6.05 19.67
CA VAL A 194 21.95 7.32 19.66
C VAL A 194 21.02 8.52 19.74
N TYR A 195 19.85 8.43 19.07
CA TYR A 195 18.89 9.51 18.96
C TYR A 195 17.56 9.13 19.64
N GLU A 196 17.15 9.95 20.58
CA GLU A 196 15.84 9.84 21.20
C GLU A 196 14.80 10.57 20.35
N LEU A 197 13.83 9.82 19.79
CA LEU A 197 12.76 10.38 18.96
C LEU A 197 11.44 10.42 19.73
N PRO A 198 10.58 11.42 19.47
CA PRO A 198 9.34 11.60 20.20
C PRO A 198 8.36 10.45 19.92
N ARG A 199 7.58 10.10 20.94
CA ARG A 199 6.43 9.21 20.80
C ARG A 199 5.15 10.04 20.70
N ALA A 200 4.28 9.66 19.78
CA ALA A 200 2.99 10.33 19.65
C ALA A 200 2.12 10.10 20.89
N LYS A 201 1.51 11.18 21.36
CA LYS A 201 0.44 11.15 22.36
C LYS A 201 -0.84 11.50 21.64
N ILE A 202 -1.74 10.54 21.50
CA ILE A 202 -2.99 10.68 20.78
C ILE A 202 -4.13 10.44 21.76
N ASP A 203 -5.00 11.44 21.92
CA ASP A 203 -6.21 11.30 22.70
C ASP A 203 -7.35 10.77 21.81
N GLY A 204 -8.24 9.98 22.41
CA GLY A 204 -9.40 9.42 21.70
C GLY A 204 -9.21 7.94 21.34
N CYS A 205 -9.16 7.59 20.07
CA CYS A 205 -9.06 6.20 19.63
C CYS A 205 -7.67 5.61 19.94
N PRO A 206 -7.59 4.51 20.72
CA PRO A 206 -6.31 3.92 21.12
C PRO A 206 -5.57 3.23 19.98
N PHE A 207 -6.20 3.08 18.82
CA PHE A 207 -5.63 2.47 17.63
C PHE A 207 -5.09 3.49 16.62
N ASP A 208 -5.37 4.80 16.86
CA ASP A 208 -4.88 5.85 15.99
C ASP A 208 -3.36 6.05 16.13
N MET A 209 -2.76 6.51 15.05
CA MET A 209 -1.31 6.67 14.89
C MET A 209 -0.97 8.11 14.46
N SER A 210 0.29 8.52 14.69
CA SER A 210 0.80 9.82 14.22
C SER A 210 2.29 9.72 13.93
N PHE A 211 2.73 10.24 12.79
CA PHE A 211 4.11 10.16 12.31
C PHE A 211 4.73 11.55 12.05
N SER A 212 3.96 12.63 12.01
CA SER A 212 4.46 13.98 11.71
C SER A 212 5.49 14.48 12.73
N GLY A 213 5.36 14.06 14.00
CA GLY A 213 6.33 14.35 15.05
C GLY A 213 7.71 13.74 14.79
N LEU A 214 7.74 12.51 14.28
CA LEU A 214 8.98 11.80 13.93
C LEU A 214 9.71 12.51 12.78
N LYS A 215 8.97 12.86 11.72
CA LYS A 215 9.52 13.65 10.60
C LYS A 215 10.15 14.95 11.08
N THR A 216 9.42 15.72 11.90
CA THR A 216 9.88 16.99 12.43
C THR A 216 11.14 16.82 13.28
N ALA A 217 11.21 15.77 14.09
CA ALA A 217 12.40 15.48 14.90
C ALA A 217 13.64 15.21 14.03
N VAL A 218 13.51 14.41 12.95
CA VAL A 218 14.61 14.14 12.02
C VAL A 218 15.09 15.42 11.34
N VAL A 219 14.17 16.27 10.87
CA VAL A 219 14.51 17.57 10.27
C VAL A 219 15.28 18.45 11.24
N ASN A 220 14.82 18.55 12.50
CA ASN A 220 15.47 19.35 13.53
C ASN A 220 16.86 18.81 13.90
N LEU A 221 17.03 17.49 13.99
CA LEU A 221 18.33 16.88 14.27
C LEU A 221 19.33 17.15 13.15
N ALA A 222 18.90 17.01 11.89
CA ALA A 222 19.75 17.29 10.73
C ALA A 222 20.16 18.76 10.67
N HIS A 223 19.21 19.67 10.83
CA HIS A 223 19.47 21.12 10.83
C HIS A 223 20.38 21.55 12.00
N ASN A 224 20.17 21.02 13.20
CA ASN A 224 21.02 21.30 14.36
C ASN A 224 22.45 20.78 14.15
N ALA A 225 22.62 19.62 13.57
CA ALA A 225 23.93 19.06 13.24
C ALA A 225 24.67 19.98 12.25
N GLU A 226 23.99 20.45 11.20
CA GLU A 226 24.54 21.38 10.22
C GLU A 226 24.95 22.72 10.86
N GLN A 227 24.09 23.34 11.66
CA GLN A 227 24.37 24.59 12.34
C GLN A 227 25.51 24.53 13.33
N THR A 228 25.65 23.41 14.04
CA THR A 228 26.70 23.19 15.05
C THR A 228 27.98 22.63 14.49
N GLY A 229 28.04 22.29 13.18
CA GLY A 229 29.17 21.63 12.55
C GLY A 229 29.41 20.20 13.06
N LYS A 230 28.45 19.59 13.74
CA LYS A 230 28.53 18.21 14.21
C LYS A 230 28.16 17.25 13.06
N GLN A 231 28.91 16.16 12.98
CA GLN A 231 28.59 15.12 12.02
C GLN A 231 27.35 14.33 12.51
N LEU A 232 26.34 14.24 11.67
CA LEU A 232 25.15 13.40 11.90
C LEU A 232 25.50 11.93 11.61
N ASP A 233 25.29 11.05 12.58
CA ASP A 233 25.35 9.61 12.32
C ASP A 233 24.06 9.17 11.62
N ARG A 234 24.11 9.14 10.29
CA ARG A 234 22.96 8.84 9.44
C ARG A 234 22.44 7.42 9.64
N ALA A 235 23.32 6.45 9.86
CA ALA A 235 22.95 5.06 10.06
C ALA A 235 22.21 4.87 11.40
N ALA A 236 22.76 5.46 12.48
CA ALA A 236 22.12 5.45 13.79
C ALA A 236 20.75 6.16 13.74
N LEU A 237 20.66 7.32 13.08
CA LEU A 237 19.38 8.01 12.96
C LEU A 237 18.35 7.24 12.13
N ALA A 238 18.76 6.59 11.04
CA ALA A 238 17.88 5.72 10.25
C ALA A 238 17.37 4.52 11.09
N ARG A 239 18.24 3.95 11.92
CA ARG A 239 17.90 2.86 12.82
C ARG A 239 16.90 3.28 13.89
N ASP A 240 17.19 4.40 14.60
CA ASP A 240 16.36 4.91 15.68
C ASP A 240 15.00 5.41 15.15
N PHE A 241 14.99 6.02 13.96
CA PHE A 241 13.76 6.39 13.28
C PHE A 241 12.90 5.16 12.93
N THR A 242 13.50 4.14 12.33
CA THR A 242 12.79 2.90 11.99
C THR A 242 12.23 2.24 13.24
N GLN A 243 12.99 2.21 14.34
CA GLN A 243 12.50 1.70 15.61
C GLN A 243 11.34 2.52 16.16
N ALA A 244 11.38 3.85 16.04
CA ALA A 244 10.28 4.71 16.48
C ALA A 244 8.99 4.45 15.68
N VAL A 245 9.09 4.17 14.36
CA VAL A 245 7.94 3.76 13.54
C VAL A 245 7.42 2.39 13.98
N VAL A 246 8.29 1.42 14.28
CA VAL A 246 7.90 0.11 14.83
C VAL A 246 7.15 0.28 16.15
N ASP A 247 7.66 1.15 17.05
CA ASP A 247 7.07 1.42 18.36
C ASP A 247 5.70 2.12 18.26
N GLU A 248 5.43 2.79 17.14
CA GLU A 248 4.14 3.40 16.85
C GLU A 248 3.12 2.39 16.30
N LEU A 249 3.54 1.53 15.37
CA LEU A 249 2.68 0.60 14.64
C LEU A 249 2.34 -0.67 15.45
N VAL A 250 3.38 -1.37 15.94
CA VAL A 250 3.22 -2.74 16.45
C VAL A 250 2.39 -2.80 17.74
N PRO A 251 2.60 -1.93 18.76
CA PRO A 251 1.77 -1.98 19.95
C PRO A 251 0.29 -1.73 19.69
N ARG A 252 -0.05 -0.85 18.75
CA ARG A 252 -1.46 -0.56 18.38
C ARG A 252 -2.10 -1.72 17.63
N ALA A 253 -1.37 -2.35 16.71
CA ALA A 253 -1.83 -3.57 16.05
C ALA A 253 -2.07 -4.70 17.06
N MET A 254 -1.18 -4.90 18.03
CA MET A 254 -1.36 -5.92 19.08
C MET A 254 -2.53 -5.60 20.00
N LEU A 255 -2.73 -4.32 20.35
CA LEU A 255 -3.89 -3.88 21.14
C LEU A 255 -5.20 -4.14 20.38
N ALA A 256 -5.23 -3.82 19.08
CA ALA A 256 -6.40 -4.07 18.24
C ALA A 256 -6.69 -5.59 18.11
N MET A 257 -5.65 -6.42 17.96
CA MET A 257 -5.78 -7.89 17.98
C MET A 257 -6.40 -8.40 19.29
N GLN A 258 -5.93 -7.86 20.42
CA GLN A 258 -6.44 -8.24 21.73
C GLN A 258 -7.90 -7.83 21.92
N GLN A 259 -8.27 -6.59 21.55
CA GLN A 259 -9.61 -6.06 21.76
C GLN A 259 -10.64 -6.63 20.77
N SER A 260 -10.25 -6.87 19.52
CA SER A 260 -11.13 -7.50 18.53
C SER A 260 -11.33 -9.01 18.73
N GLY A 261 -10.45 -9.65 19.49
CA GLY A 261 -10.45 -11.11 19.66
C GLY A 261 -9.98 -11.88 18.43
N ARG A 262 -9.54 -11.19 17.36
CA ARG A 262 -9.01 -11.83 16.15
C ARG A 262 -7.75 -12.63 16.45
N LYS A 263 -7.53 -13.71 15.70
CA LYS A 263 -6.37 -14.62 15.87
C LYS A 263 -5.40 -14.55 14.68
N VAL A 264 -5.78 -13.86 13.62
CA VAL A 264 -5.01 -13.69 12.40
C VAL A 264 -4.77 -12.21 12.19
N LEU A 265 -3.50 -11.85 11.99
CA LEU A 265 -3.05 -10.53 11.57
C LEU A 265 -2.50 -10.61 10.14
N VAL A 266 -2.89 -9.67 9.31
CA VAL A 266 -2.39 -9.51 7.93
C VAL A 266 -1.67 -8.18 7.84
N ALA A 267 -0.42 -8.16 7.37
CA ALA A 267 0.26 -6.92 7.01
C ALA A 267 0.11 -6.67 5.51
N ALA A 268 -0.11 -5.41 5.11
CA ALA A 268 -0.35 -5.03 3.73
C ALA A 268 0.26 -3.65 3.41
N GLY A 269 0.51 -3.39 2.13
CA GLY A 269 1.06 -2.13 1.62
C GLY A 269 2.60 -2.13 1.57
N GLY A 270 3.16 -1.11 0.88
CA GLY A 270 4.60 -1.04 0.58
C GLY A 270 5.51 -1.04 1.81
N VAL A 271 5.07 -0.42 2.91
CA VAL A 271 5.85 -0.38 4.17
C VAL A 271 5.91 -1.74 4.87
N ALA A 272 5.01 -2.68 4.55
CA ALA A 272 5.08 -4.07 5.01
C ALA A 272 6.32 -4.82 4.47
N ALA A 273 7.06 -4.24 3.53
CA ALA A 273 8.35 -4.73 3.07
C ALA A 273 9.50 -4.45 4.05
N ASN A 274 9.36 -3.47 4.96
CA ASN A 274 10.40 -3.07 5.90
C ASN A 274 10.77 -4.22 6.83
N SER A 275 12.07 -4.56 6.90
CA SER A 275 12.57 -5.75 7.59
C SER A 275 12.40 -5.67 9.11
N PHE A 276 12.55 -4.49 9.71
CA PHE A 276 12.38 -4.29 11.15
C PHE A 276 10.93 -4.40 11.59
N ILE A 277 10.00 -3.85 10.78
CA ILE A 277 8.56 -3.97 11.03
C ILE A 277 8.15 -5.44 10.93
N ARG A 278 8.61 -6.16 9.89
CA ARG A 278 8.34 -7.61 9.74
C ARG A 278 8.83 -8.41 10.94
N ALA A 279 10.09 -8.20 11.34
CA ALA A 279 10.69 -8.91 12.49
C ALA A 279 9.92 -8.61 13.81
N ALA A 280 9.52 -7.37 14.03
CA ALA A 280 8.77 -6.98 15.21
C ALA A 280 7.36 -7.60 15.23
N LEU A 281 6.63 -7.58 14.10
CA LEU A 281 5.32 -8.23 13.97
C LEU A 281 5.43 -9.76 14.20
N GLU A 282 6.43 -10.42 13.60
CA GLU A 282 6.67 -11.84 13.80
C GLU A 282 6.91 -12.18 15.26
N LYS A 283 7.75 -11.39 15.93
CA LYS A 283 8.09 -11.57 17.35
C LYS A 283 6.86 -11.44 18.24
N GLU A 284 6.09 -10.36 18.08
CA GLU A 284 4.93 -10.11 18.93
C GLU A 284 3.77 -11.07 18.59
N CYS A 285 3.51 -11.39 17.34
CA CYS A 285 2.50 -12.39 16.98
C CYS A 285 2.84 -13.77 17.56
N ARG A 286 4.09 -14.20 17.49
CA ARG A 286 4.55 -15.47 18.11
C ARG A 286 4.35 -15.48 19.62
N LYS A 287 4.70 -14.38 20.30
CA LYS A 287 4.55 -14.23 21.75
C LYS A 287 3.09 -14.34 22.21
N HIS A 288 2.15 -13.84 21.41
CA HIS A 288 0.73 -13.84 21.70
C HIS A 288 -0.05 -15.02 21.09
N GLY A 289 0.62 -15.89 20.34
CA GLY A 289 -0.02 -17.02 19.66
C GLY A 289 -0.93 -16.63 18.50
N TYR A 290 -0.66 -15.47 17.86
CA TYR A 290 -1.39 -15.01 16.68
C TYR A 290 -0.73 -15.56 15.41
N ARG A 291 -1.54 -15.88 14.40
CA ARG A 291 -1.07 -16.19 13.06
C ARG A 291 -0.84 -14.90 12.30
N LEU A 292 0.31 -14.78 11.65
CA LEU A 292 0.70 -13.61 10.87
C LEU A 292 0.85 -13.98 9.39
N TYR A 293 0.24 -13.19 8.51
CA TYR A 293 0.45 -13.22 7.08
C TYR A 293 1.06 -11.91 6.60
N MET A 294 2.16 -12.01 5.87
CA MET A 294 2.85 -10.88 5.25
C MET A 294 3.20 -11.25 3.81
N PRO A 295 2.79 -10.48 2.82
CA PRO A 295 3.01 -10.86 1.44
C PRO A 295 4.51 -10.88 1.11
N PRO A 296 4.94 -11.64 0.09
CA PRO A 296 6.30 -11.54 -0.42
C PRO A 296 6.56 -10.13 -0.94
N LEU A 297 7.82 -9.69 -0.93
CA LEU A 297 8.20 -8.30 -1.23
C LEU A 297 7.62 -7.79 -2.55
N LYS A 298 7.56 -8.64 -3.56
CA LYS A 298 7.01 -8.31 -4.89
C LYS A 298 5.52 -7.96 -4.91
N LEU A 299 4.77 -8.32 -3.85
CA LEU A 299 3.33 -8.04 -3.71
C LEU A 299 3.05 -6.99 -2.63
N CYS A 300 4.07 -6.38 -2.02
CA CYS A 300 3.89 -5.31 -1.04
C CYS A 300 3.57 -3.97 -1.72
N GLY A 301 4.25 -3.64 -2.82
CA GLY A 301 4.02 -2.40 -3.59
C GLY A 301 2.77 -2.46 -4.46
N ASP A 302 2.49 -1.34 -5.14
CA ASP A 302 1.36 -1.22 -6.06
C ASP A 302 1.53 -2.17 -7.23
N ASN A 303 0.49 -2.94 -7.53
CA ASN A 303 0.49 -3.94 -8.60
C ASN A 303 -0.93 -4.19 -9.11
N GLY A 304 -1.06 -4.69 -10.34
CA GLY A 304 -2.36 -4.98 -10.95
C GLY A 304 -3.03 -6.21 -10.34
N ALA A 305 -2.23 -7.18 -9.90
CA ALA A 305 -2.76 -8.44 -9.38
C ALA A 305 -3.57 -8.25 -8.09
N MET A 306 -3.18 -7.33 -7.20
CA MET A 306 -3.91 -7.02 -5.98
C MET A 306 -5.33 -6.49 -6.29
N ILE A 307 -5.45 -5.69 -7.37
CA ILE A 307 -6.74 -5.15 -7.82
C ILE A 307 -7.59 -6.26 -8.45
N GLY A 308 -6.96 -7.16 -9.22
CA GLY A 308 -7.65 -8.32 -9.77
C GLY A 308 -8.16 -9.29 -8.70
N ALA A 309 -7.37 -9.48 -7.63
CA ALA A 309 -7.76 -10.32 -6.49
C ALA A 309 -8.97 -9.74 -5.76
N GLN A 310 -8.94 -8.47 -5.37
CA GLN A 310 -10.09 -7.83 -4.71
C GLN A 310 -11.28 -7.75 -5.67
N GLY A 311 -11.04 -7.41 -6.93
CA GLY A 311 -12.09 -7.30 -7.96
C GLY A 311 -12.89 -8.59 -8.13
N TYR A 312 -12.28 -9.75 -7.94
CA TYR A 312 -12.99 -11.03 -7.96
C TYR A 312 -14.03 -11.13 -6.83
N TYR A 313 -13.65 -10.77 -5.60
CA TYR A 313 -14.58 -10.83 -4.47
C TYR A 313 -15.66 -9.75 -4.55
N GLU A 314 -15.33 -8.55 -5.01
CA GLU A 314 -16.33 -7.51 -5.29
C GLU A 314 -17.30 -7.97 -6.39
N TYR A 315 -16.79 -8.66 -7.42
CA TYR A 315 -17.65 -9.27 -8.45
C TYR A 315 -18.61 -10.29 -7.87
N LEU A 316 -18.14 -11.20 -7.01
CA LEU A 316 -19.00 -12.23 -6.37
C LEU A 316 -20.04 -11.60 -5.46
N ALA A 317 -19.70 -10.49 -4.78
CA ALA A 317 -20.64 -9.72 -3.95
C ALA A 317 -21.65 -8.90 -4.77
N GLY A 318 -21.56 -8.92 -6.11
CA GLY A 318 -22.50 -8.24 -7.00
C GLY A 318 -22.12 -6.83 -7.39
N ALA A 319 -20.93 -6.34 -7.00
CA ALA A 319 -20.47 -5.00 -7.38
C ALA A 319 -20.33 -4.90 -8.90
N ARG A 320 -20.98 -3.89 -9.47
CA ARG A 320 -20.95 -3.56 -10.90
C ARG A 320 -21.04 -2.04 -11.03
N ALA A 321 -20.05 -1.44 -11.65
CA ALA A 321 -20.09 -0.02 -11.93
C ALA A 321 -20.84 0.27 -13.23
N ASP A 322 -21.54 1.37 -13.23
CA ASP A 322 -22.02 1.99 -14.46
C ASP A 322 -20.94 2.91 -15.08
N TRP A 323 -21.26 3.50 -16.22
CA TRP A 323 -20.34 4.38 -16.93
C TRP A 323 -20.18 5.77 -16.27
N ALA A 324 -21.02 6.09 -15.27
CA ALA A 324 -20.93 7.32 -14.49
C ALA A 324 -19.93 7.24 -13.34
N LEU A 325 -19.42 6.04 -13.00
CA LEU A 325 -18.38 5.87 -11.96
C LEU A 325 -17.27 6.90 -12.17
N ASN A 326 -16.86 7.57 -11.10
CA ASN A 326 -15.79 8.57 -11.14
C ASN A 326 -14.62 8.14 -10.25
N ALA A 327 -13.45 8.78 -10.44
CA ALA A 327 -12.31 8.66 -9.56
C ALA A 327 -12.47 9.54 -8.34
N TYR A 328 -11.94 9.08 -7.20
CA TYR A 328 -11.92 9.86 -5.95
C TYR A 328 -10.51 9.87 -5.37
N ALA A 329 -10.05 11.05 -4.96
CA ALA A 329 -8.74 11.21 -4.33
C ALA A 329 -8.72 10.60 -2.92
N THR A 330 -9.86 10.69 -2.23
CA THR A 330 -10.07 10.17 -0.87
C THR A 330 -11.37 9.41 -0.81
N ARG A 331 -11.37 8.26 -0.14
CA ARG A 331 -12.55 7.49 0.22
C ARG A 331 -12.17 6.56 1.36
N ASP A 332 -13.06 6.40 2.33
CA ASP A 332 -12.81 5.52 3.45
C ASP A 332 -12.93 4.04 3.04
N ILE A 333 -12.14 3.18 3.68
CA ILE A 333 -12.08 1.76 3.30
C ILE A 333 -13.39 1.01 3.59
N ASP A 334 -14.16 1.47 4.56
CA ASP A 334 -15.45 0.94 4.98
C ASP A 334 -16.64 1.57 4.25
N ASP A 335 -16.39 2.56 3.38
CA ASP A 335 -17.44 3.07 2.50
C ASP A 335 -17.97 1.97 1.58
N PRO A 336 -19.29 1.95 1.31
CA PRO A 336 -19.84 1.03 0.33
C PRO A 336 -19.22 1.27 -1.05
N ILE A 337 -18.93 0.18 -1.76
CA ILE A 337 -18.53 0.26 -3.17
C ILE A 337 -19.71 0.82 -4.00
N VAL A 338 -19.42 1.75 -4.89
CA VAL A 338 -20.41 2.51 -5.67
C VAL A 338 -20.98 1.66 -6.82
#